data_0a4bfbf2eded0974061a26f1bac2455a
#
_entry.id   0a4bfbf2eded0974061a26f1bac2455a
#
_cell.length_a   1.000
_cell.length_b   1.000
_cell.length_c   1.000
_cell.angle_alpha   90.00
_cell.angle_beta   90.00
_cell.angle_gamma   90.00
#
_symmetry.space_group_name_H-M   'P 1'
#
loop_
_entity.id
_entity.type
_entity.pdbx_description
1 polymer ?
#
loop_
_entity_poly.entity_id
_entity_poly.type
_entity_poly.pdbx_seq_one_letter_code
_entity_poly.pdbx_strand_id
1 'polypeptide(L)'
;KKRYEYMTKYLPTVAKKPLVMMRETSGIQASFDYKDEADAMRKFAFALKLSPIVSAAFANSPVRNGRLTKYKSNRAASWLDTDNDRCGLVSAKVFNSHFGFEDYAKILLDVPMIFIERTINGVKTAIRVENITFKEFIKHGWQGFRAEEQDWETHLSLYFPDVRLKTYIEIRNHDNQ
;
A
#
# COMPACT_ATOMS: atom_id res chain seq x y z
N LYS A 1 -11.77 7.64 11.29
CA LYS A 1 -10.56 8.45 11.01
C LYS A 1 -10.75 9.09 9.63
N LYS A 2 -10.49 10.40 9.46
CA LYS A 2 -10.68 11.17 8.20
C LYS A 2 -10.06 10.47 6.97
N ARG A 3 -8.86 9.90 7.09
CA ARG A 3 -8.18 9.15 6.01
C ARG A 3 -9.06 8.04 5.40
N TYR A 4 -9.79 7.28 6.22
CA TYR A 4 -10.68 6.22 5.72
C TYR A 4 -11.86 6.76 4.93
N GLU A 5 -12.33 7.95 5.25
CA GLU A 5 -13.38 8.61 4.47
C GLU A 5 -12.94 8.89 3.02
N TYR A 6 -11.72 9.42 2.85
CA TYR A 6 -11.17 9.67 1.51
C TYR A 6 -10.88 8.39 0.75
N MET A 7 -10.29 7.39 1.41
CA MET A 7 -10.08 6.08 0.80
C MET A 7 -11.39 5.41 0.39
N THR A 8 -12.46 5.56 1.19
CA THR A 8 -13.79 5.02 0.88
C THR A 8 -14.39 5.66 -0.38
N LYS A 9 -14.07 6.94 -0.65
CA LYS A 9 -14.52 7.65 -1.86
C LYS A 9 -13.63 7.35 -3.08
N TYR A 10 -12.33 7.22 -2.89
CA TYR A 10 -11.37 7.01 -3.98
C TYR A 10 -11.32 5.55 -4.45
N LEU A 11 -11.07 4.60 -3.56
CA LEU A 11 -10.76 3.23 -3.94
C LEU A 11 -11.85 2.55 -4.80
N PRO A 12 -13.17 2.79 -4.60
CA PRO A 12 -14.20 2.26 -5.49
C PRO A 12 -14.15 2.77 -6.92
N THR A 13 -13.40 3.85 -7.20
CA THR A 13 -13.23 4.36 -8.57
C THR A 13 -12.17 3.59 -9.37
N VAL A 14 -11.29 2.86 -8.68
CA VAL A 14 -10.16 2.12 -9.28
C VAL A 14 -10.31 0.60 -9.24
N ALA A 15 -11.21 0.07 -8.37
CA ALA A 15 -11.40 -1.37 -8.25
C ALA A 15 -12.78 -1.76 -7.69
N LYS A 16 -13.09 -3.07 -7.66
CA LYS A 16 -14.41 -3.60 -7.27
C LYS A 16 -14.54 -3.96 -5.79
N LYS A 17 -13.43 -4.30 -5.11
CA LYS A 17 -13.46 -4.87 -3.75
C LYS A 17 -12.79 -4.04 -2.64
N PRO A 18 -12.48 -2.75 -2.83
CA PRO A 18 -11.78 -2.00 -1.80
C PRO A 18 -12.57 -1.82 -0.51
N LEU A 19 -13.90 -1.71 -0.59
CA LEU A 19 -14.74 -1.61 0.60
C LEU A 19 -14.80 -2.94 1.37
N VAL A 20 -14.73 -4.07 0.68
CA VAL A 20 -14.58 -5.39 1.29
C VAL A 20 -13.25 -5.46 2.05
N MET A 21 -12.15 -5.10 1.39
CA MET A 21 -10.85 -5.04 2.03
C MET A 21 -10.87 -4.16 3.28
N MET A 22 -11.46 -2.96 3.23
CA MET A 22 -11.47 -2.00 4.34
C MET A 22 -12.36 -2.40 5.53
N ARG A 23 -13.42 -3.17 5.31
CA ARG A 23 -14.48 -3.42 6.30
C ARG A 23 -14.65 -4.87 6.72
N GLU A 24 -14.26 -5.81 5.86
CA GLU A 24 -14.56 -7.23 6.02
C GLU A 24 -13.30 -8.08 6.19
N THR A 25 -12.09 -7.48 6.16
CA THR A 25 -10.84 -8.24 6.28
C THR A 25 -10.08 -7.89 7.54
N SER A 26 -9.48 -8.92 8.13
CA SER A 26 -8.52 -8.82 9.23
C SER A 26 -7.24 -9.53 8.84
N GLY A 27 -6.10 -9.05 9.30
CA GLY A 27 -4.80 -9.64 8.99
C GLY A 27 -3.77 -9.38 10.07
N ILE A 28 -2.80 -10.26 10.16
CA ILE A 28 -1.61 -10.12 11.00
C ILE A 28 -0.51 -9.44 10.19
N GLN A 29 0.31 -8.64 10.86
CA GLN A 29 1.50 -8.02 10.28
C GLN A 29 2.71 -8.40 11.13
N ALA A 30 3.82 -8.75 10.46
CA ALA A 30 5.09 -9.00 11.10
C ALA A 30 6.11 -7.95 10.64
N SER A 31 6.85 -7.40 11.60
CA SER A 31 7.87 -6.38 11.36
C SER A 31 9.25 -6.93 11.68
N PHE A 32 10.21 -6.68 10.80
CA PHE A 32 11.59 -7.15 10.92
C PHE A 32 12.54 -5.97 10.74
N ASP A 33 13.46 -5.82 11.67
CA ASP A 33 14.53 -4.84 11.57
C ASP A 33 15.57 -5.23 10.53
N TYR A 34 16.32 -4.26 10.06
CA TYR A 34 17.48 -4.45 9.21
C TYR A 34 18.65 -3.56 9.69
N LYS A 35 19.85 -4.01 9.39
CA LYS A 35 21.08 -3.38 9.85
C LYS A 35 21.52 -2.22 8.96
N ASP A 36 21.42 -2.40 7.66
CA ASP A 36 21.85 -1.49 6.61
C ASP A 36 21.05 -1.75 5.32
N GLU A 37 21.29 -0.96 4.27
CA GLU A 37 20.58 -1.08 2.99
C GLU A 37 20.72 -2.46 2.35
N ALA A 38 21.91 -3.04 2.37
CA ALA A 38 22.17 -4.35 1.78
C ALA A 38 21.38 -5.45 2.49
N ASP A 39 21.34 -5.41 3.84
CA ASP A 39 20.53 -6.33 4.65
C ASP A 39 19.03 -6.10 4.43
N ALA A 40 18.60 -4.83 4.32
CA ALA A 40 17.22 -4.49 4.01
C ALA A 40 16.79 -5.07 2.67
N MET A 41 17.55 -4.85 1.61
CA MET A 41 17.20 -5.33 0.26
C MET A 41 17.19 -6.86 0.18
N ARG A 42 18.14 -7.53 0.82
CA ARG A 42 18.17 -8.99 0.92
C ARG A 42 16.94 -9.54 1.61
N LYS A 43 16.58 -9.01 2.77
CA LYS A 43 15.40 -9.42 3.55
C LYS A 43 14.11 -9.09 2.80
N PHE A 44 14.03 -7.90 2.19
CA PHE A 44 12.87 -7.44 1.43
C PHE A 44 12.60 -8.33 0.22
N ALA A 45 13.63 -8.61 -0.60
CA ALA A 45 13.51 -9.52 -1.73
C ALA A 45 13.12 -10.94 -1.30
N PHE A 46 13.68 -11.44 -0.18
CA PHE A 46 13.34 -12.74 0.36
C PHE A 46 11.88 -12.78 0.84
N ALA A 47 11.42 -11.78 1.58
CA ALA A 47 10.04 -11.67 2.04
C ALA A 47 9.04 -11.63 0.88
N LEU A 48 9.36 -10.90 -0.20
CA LEU A 48 8.54 -10.87 -1.42
C LEU A 48 8.47 -12.23 -2.11
N LYS A 49 9.59 -12.97 -2.18
CA LYS A 49 9.60 -14.36 -2.73
C LYS A 49 8.77 -15.31 -1.89
N LEU A 50 8.76 -15.15 -0.56
CA LEU A 50 7.97 -15.96 0.35
C LEU A 50 6.49 -15.55 0.39
N SER A 51 6.14 -14.34 -0.03
CA SER A 51 4.80 -13.76 0.10
C SER A 51 3.68 -14.71 -0.38
N PRO A 52 3.74 -15.36 -1.55
CA PRO A 52 2.70 -16.30 -1.98
C PRO A 52 2.59 -17.54 -1.08
N ILE A 53 3.72 -18.06 -0.60
CA ILE A 53 3.76 -19.23 0.28
C ILE A 53 3.14 -18.90 1.63
N VAL A 54 3.50 -17.74 2.18
CA VAL A 54 2.97 -17.23 3.45
C VAL A 54 1.48 -16.97 3.33
N SER A 55 1.02 -16.34 2.25
CA SER A 55 -0.42 -16.14 1.99
C SER A 55 -1.18 -17.46 1.95
N ALA A 56 -0.61 -18.49 1.35
CA ALA A 56 -1.24 -19.82 1.28
C ALA A 56 -1.24 -20.53 2.64
N ALA A 57 -0.12 -20.48 3.38
CA ALA A 57 0.02 -21.13 4.68
C ALA A 57 -0.91 -20.52 5.76
N PHE A 58 -1.11 -19.22 5.71
CA PHE A 58 -1.95 -18.47 6.65
C PHE A 58 -3.36 -18.16 6.10
N ALA A 59 -3.79 -18.82 5.04
CA ALA A 59 -5.13 -18.62 4.48
C ALA A 59 -6.20 -19.12 5.46
N ASN A 60 -6.97 -18.19 6.05
CA ASN A 60 -7.94 -18.48 7.11
C ASN A 60 -9.23 -17.65 7.00
N SER A 61 -9.62 -17.25 5.78
CA SER A 61 -10.85 -16.48 5.57
C SER A 61 -11.71 -17.07 4.43
N PRO A 62 -12.15 -18.35 4.54
CA PRO A 62 -12.94 -18.98 3.48
C PRO A 62 -14.42 -18.59 3.49
N VAL A 63 -14.92 -18.02 4.60
CA VAL A 63 -16.33 -17.64 4.77
C VAL A 63 -16.54 -16.16 4.53
N ARG A 64 -17.60 -15.81 3.79
CA ARG A 64 -18.06 -14.44 3.61
C ARG A 64 -19.59 -14.37 3.61
N ASN A 65 -20.15 -13.45 4.37
CA ASN A 65 -21.62 -13.30 4.53
C ASN A 65 -22.30 -14.62 4.96
N GLY A 66 -21.68 -15.35 5.88
CA GLY A 66 -22.21 -16.62 6.39
C GLY A 66 -22.14 -17.80 5.41
N ARG A 67 -21.45 -17.67 4.26
CA ARG A 67 -21.34 -18.70 3.23
C ARG A 67 -19.88 -19.03 2.93
N LEU A 68 -19.61 -20.30 2.72
CA LEU A 68 -18.33 -20.77 2.22
C LEU A 68 -18.13 -20.27 0.78
N THR A 69 -16.96 -19.69 0.50
CA THR A 69 -16.60 -19.19 -0.84
C THR A 69 -15.63 -20.15 -1.53
N LYS A 70 -15.26 -19.85 -2.77
CA LYS A 70 -14.23 -20.60 -3.51
C LYS A 70 -12.79 -20.31 -3.07
N TYR A 71 -12.60 -19.30 -2.23
CA TYR A 71 -11.28 -18.87 -1.77
C TYR A 71 -10.96 -19.41 -0.39
N LYS A 72 -9.73 -19.85 -0.16
CA LYS A 72 -9.20 -20.15 1.18
C LYS A 72 -8.93 -18.84 1.97
N SER A 73 -8.55 -17.78 1.26
CA SER A 73 -8.39 -16.42 1.78
C SER A 73 -9.23 -15.43 0.96
N ASN A 74 -10.38 -15.03 1.48
CA ASN A 74 -11.15 -13.91 0.93
C ASN A 74 -10.42 -12.58 1.11
N ARG A 75 -9.58 -12.46 2.14
CA ARG A 75 -8.74 -11.30 2.34
C ARG A 75 -7.76 -11.14 1.18
N ALA A 76 -6.95 -12.15 0.86
CA ALA A 76 -6.02 -12.10 -0.27
C ALA A 76 -6.74 -11.79 -1.59
N ALA A 77 -7.88 -12.46 -1.86
CA ALA A 77 -8.68 -12.21 -3.04
C ALA A 77 -9.26 -10.78 -3.11
N SER A 78 -9.49 -10.13 -1.96
CA SER A 78 -9.95 -8.74 -1.91
C SER A 78 -8.82 -7.75 -2.16
N TRP A 79 -7.61 -8.02 -1.63
CA TRP A 79 -6.43 -7.19 -1.88
C TRP A 79 -6.01 -7.18 -3.34
N LEU A 80 -6.13 -8.31 -4.05
CA LEU A 80 -5.86 -8.40 -5.50
C LEU A 80 -6.85 -7.58 -6.37
N ASP A 81 -7.95 -7.11 -5.80
CA ASP A 81 -8.96 -6.30 -6.49
C ASP A 81 -9.28 -5.03 -5.69
N THR A 82 -8.23 -4.39 -5.15
CA THR A 82 -8.36 -3.15 -4.35
C THR A 82 -7.77 -1.95 -5.06
N ASP A 83 -6.51 -1.97 -5.44
CA ASP A 83 -5.82 -0.92 -6.20
C ASP A 83 -4.47 -1.46 -6.67
N ASN A 84 -4.33 -1.70 -7.96
CA ASN A 84 -3.15 -2.34 -8.54
C ASN A 84 -1.90 -1.46 -8.51
N ASP A 85 -2.04 -0.14 -8.38
CA ASP A 85 -0.91 0.79 -8.32
C ASP A 85 -0.22 0.78 -6.95
N ARG A 86 -0.89 0.25 -5.91
CA ARG A 86 -0.38 0.32 -4.54
C ARG A 86 -0.52 -0.94 -3.70
N CYS A 87 -1.22 -1.96 -4.19
CA CYS A 87 -1.44 -3.23 -3.51
C CYS A 87 -0.71 -4.37 -4.21
N GLY A 88 -0.50 -5.50 -3.50
CA GLY A 88 0.10 -6.72 -4.04
C GLY A 88 1.62 -6.69 -4.04
N LEU A 89 2.21 -7.34 -5.03
CA LEU A 89 3.67 -7.41 -5.16
C LEU A 89 4.24 -6.10 -5.69
N VAL A 90 5.36 -5.69 -5.10
CA VAL A 90 6.18 -4.58 -5.60
C VAL A 90 6.79 -4.98 -6.96
N SER A 91 7.40 -4.07 -7.66
CA SER A 91 8.03 -4.31 -8.96
C SER A 91 8.99 -5.52 -8.94
N ALA A 92 9.02 -6.30 -10.03
CA ALA A 92 10.02 -7.36 -10.25
C ALA A 92 11.47 -6.86 -10.20
N LYS A 93 11.72 -5.56 -10.36
CA LYS A 93 13.03 -4.92 -10.21
C LYS A 93 13.66 -5.14 -8.83
N VAL A 94 12.87 -5.42 -7.80
CA VAL A 94 13.34 -5.74 -6.43
C VAL A 94 14.29 -6.94 -6.41
N PHE A 95 14.19 -7.84 -7.39
CA PHE A 95 15.06 -9.03 -7.49
C PHE A 95 16.37 -8.75 -8.21
N ASN A 96 16.61 -7.54 -8.67
CA ASN A 96 17.88 -7.12 -9.24
C ASN A 96 18.91 -6.89 -8.12
N SER A 97 20.15 -7.35 -8.31
CA SER A 97 21.25 -7.22 -7.34
C SER A 97 21.62 -5.79 -6.98
N HIS A 98 21.28 -4.81 -7.83
CA HIS A 98 21.55 -3.39 -7.64
C HIS A 98 20.36 -2.58 -7.10
N PHE A 99 19.23 -3.24 -6.81
CA PHE A 99 18.06 -2.57 -6.28
C PHE A 99 18.33 -2.04 -4.87
N GLY A 100 18.03 -0.76 -4.64
CA GLY A 100 18.27 -0.07 -3.38
C GLY A 100 17.10 0.78 -2.90
N PHE A 101 17.31 1.52 -1.80
CA PHE A 101 16.31 2.44 -1.24
C PHE A 101 15.86 3.50 -2.25
N GLU A 102 16.80 4.02 -3.04
CA GLU A 102 16.50 5.01 -4.09
C GLU A 102 15.55 4.43 -5.15
N ASP A 103 15.76 3.18 -5.56
CA ASP A 103 14.90 2.53 -6.55
C ASP A 103 13.51 2.25 -5.98
N TYR A 104 13.42 1.88 -4.69
CA TYR A 104 12.13 1.76 -4.01
C TYR A 104 11.41 3.11 -3.94
N ALA A 105 12.12 4.19 -3.61
CA ALA A 105 11.55 5.54 -3.61
C ALA A 105 11.05 5.96 -5.00
N LYS A 106 11.79 5.63 -6.07
CA LYS A 106 11.36 5.89 -7.47
C LYS A 106 10.05 5.18 -7.80
N ILE A 107 9.87 3.94 -7.34
CA ILE A 107 8.59 3.23 -7.52
C ILE A 107 7.45 4.00 -6.85
N LEU A 108 7.66 4.47 -5.62
CA LEU A 108 6.65 5.22 -4.88
C LEU A 108 6.33 6.59 -5.51
N LEU A 109 7.32 7.23 -6.10
CA LEU A 109 7.12 8.50 -6.83
C LEU A 109 6.20 8.35 -8.05
N ASP A 110 6.19 7.20 -8.69
CA ASP A 110 5.35 6.91 -9.86
C ASP A 110 3.94 6.42 -9.50
N VAL A 111 3.63 6.20 -8.19
CA VAL A 111 2.29 5.84 -7.73
C VAL A 111 1.35 7.05 -7.80
N PRO A 112 0.12 6.92 -8.34
CA PRO A 112 -0.87 7.99 -8.36
C PRO A 112 -1.22 8.48 -6.95
N MET A 113 -1.43 9.78 -6.79
CA MET A 113 -1.85 10.38 -5.53
C MET A 113 -3.33 10.14 -5.24
N ILE A 114 -3.73 10.18 -3.95
CA ILE A 114 -5.14 10.12 -3.54
C ILE A 114 -5.58 11.47 -2.98
N PHE A 115 -4.82 12.04 -2.06
CA PHE A 115 -5.12 13.33 -1.44
C PHE A 115 -3.86 13.96 -0.84
N ILE A 116 -3.94 15.27 -0.62
CA ILE A 116 -3.01 16.06 0.19
C ILE A 116 -3.74 16.61 1.40
N GLU A 117 -3.04 16.97 2.47
CA GLU A 117 -3.62 17.65 3.62
C GLU A 117 -3.13 19.10 3.68
N ARG A 118 -4.06 20.04 3.83
CA ARG A 118 -3.76 21.48 3.98
C ARG A 118 -4.59 22.08 5.13
N THR A 119 -4.04 23.10 5.75
CA THR A 119 -4.80 23.90 6.73
C THR A 119 -5.50 25.03 6.00
N ILE A 120 -6.83 24.98 5.95
CA ILE A 120 -7.67 26.00 5.34
C ILE A 120 -8.53 26.62 6.44
N ASN A 121 -8.41 27.94 6.63
CA ASN A 121 -9.12 28.67 7.71
C ASN A 121 -8.91 28.04 9.10
N GLY A 122 -7.68 27.59 9.40
CA GLY A 122 -7.35 26.96 10.68
C GLY A 122 -7.81 25.50 10.81
N VAL A 123 -8.45 24.92 9.79
CA VAL A 123 -8.97 23.55 9.81
C VAL A 123 -8.13 22.66 8.90
N LYS A 124 -7.58 21.55 9.46
CA LYS A 124 -6.87 20.54 8.67
C LYS A 124 -7.85 19.83 7.74
N THR A 125 -7.70 20.07 6.45
CA THR A 125 -8.59 19.60 5.38
C THR A 125 -7.80 18.74 4.42
N ALA A 126 -8.33 17.56 4.07
CA ALA A 126 -7.78 16.77 3.00
C ALA A 126 -8.45 17.13 1.67
N ILE A 127 -7.62 17.33 0.66
CA ILE A 127 -8.00 17.73 -0.69
C ILE A 127 -7.70 16.55 -1.60
N ARG A 128 -8.71 16.04 -2.28
CA ARG A 128 -8.55 14.93 -3.23
C ARG A 128 -7.67 15.39 -4.39
N VAL A 129 -6.70 14.57 -4.73
CA VAL A 129 -5.82 14.75 -5.90
C VAL A 129 -6.15 13.67 -6.91
N GLU A 130 -6.22 14.02 -8.18
CA GLU A 130 -6.63 13.12 -9.25
C GLU A 130 -5.67 13.18 -10.43
N ASN A 131 -5.46 12.02 -11.05
CA ASN A 131 -4.76 11.86 -12.33
C ASN A 131 -3.33 12.43 -12.34
N ILE A 132 -2.62 12.35 -11.23
CA ILE A 132 -1.24 12.82 -11.10
C ILE A 132 -0.46 11.88 -10.18
N THR A 133 0.77 11.55 -10.55
CA THR A 133 1.73 10.84 -9.71
C THR A 133 2.38 11.80 -8.69
N PHE A 134 2.99 11.26 -7.65
CA PHE A 134 3.71 12.11 -6.70
C PHE A 134 4.90 12.83 -7.35
N LYS A 135 5.56 12.18 -8.31
CA LYS A 135 6.66 12.76 -9.11
C LYS A 135 6.21 13.99 -9.92
N GLU A 136 5.07 13.90 -10.56
CA GLU A 136 4.48 15.03 -11.31
C GLU A 136 4.06 16.15 -10.36
N PHE A 137 3.51 15.81 -9.20
CA PHE A 137 3.15 16.79 -8.18
C PHE A 137 4.36 17.57 -7.65
N ILE A 138 5.49 16.90 -7.38
CA ILE A 138 6.75 17.58 -7.03
C ILE A 138 7.16 18.56 -8.14
N LYS A 139 7.09 18.11 -9.40
CA LYS A 139 7.59 18.89 -10.53
C LYS A 139 6.70 20.08 -10.90
N HIS A 140 5.41 19.90 -10.92
CA HIS A 140 4.46 20.85 -11.47
C HIS A 140 3.49 21.45 -10.45
N GLY A 141 3.32 20.84 -9.28
CA GLY A 141 2.22 21.12 -8.37
C GLY A 141 0.90 20.60 -8.92
N TRP A 142 -0.21 20.94 -8.26
CA TRP A 142 -1.56 20.57 -8.68
C TRP A 142 -2.57 21.60 -8.18
N GLN A 143 -3.36 22.18 -9.07
CA GLN A 143 -4.39 23.17 -8.78
C GLN A 143 -3.93 24.31 -7.82
N GLY A 144 -2.72 24.84 -8.04
CA GLY A 144 -2.14 25.90 -7.20
C GLY A 144 -1.41 25.41 -5.95
N PHE A 145 -1.51 24.13 -5.60
CA PHE A 145 -0.78 23.55 -4.48
C PHE A 145 0.63 23.11 -4.92
N ARG A 146 1.60 23.26 -4.03
CA ARG A 146 2.96 22.74 -4.17
C ARG A 146 3.19 21.57 -3.21
N ALA A 147 4.12 20.68 -3.56
CA ALA A 147 4.47 19.55 -2.71
C ALA A 147 5.16 20.03 -1.43
N GLU A 148 4.75 19.48 -0.31
CA GLU A 148 5.32 19.66 1.02
C GLU A 148 5.83 18.31 1.54
N GLU A 149 6.77 18.32 2.48
CA GLU A 149 7.33 17.09 3.07
C GLU A 149 6.23 16.18 3.66
N GLN A 150 5.24 16.76 4.31
CA GLN A 150 4.10 16.03 4.85
C GLN A 150 3.27 15.29 3.79
N ASP A 151 3.27 15.76 2.55
CA ASP A 151 2.59 15.06 1.45
C ASP A 151 3.28 13.75 1.11
N TRP A 152 4.62 13.73 1.19
CA TRP A 152 5.39 12.51 1.01
C TRP A 152 5.09 11.47 2.09
N GLU A 153 5.11 11.87 3.36
CA GLU A 153 4.75 10.98 4.46
C GLU A 153 3.33 10.43 4.32
N THR A 154 2.38 11.29 3.94
CA THR A 154 1.00 10.89 3.66
C THR A 154 0.94 9.89 2.52
N HIS A 155 1.64 10.15 1.42
CA HIS A 155 1.70 9.29 0.24
C HIS A 155 2.29 7.91 0.56
N LEU A 156 3.43 7.86 1.28
CA LEU A 156 4.02 6.61 1.78
C LEU A 156 3.04 5.80 2.62
N SER A 157 2.24 6.46 3.45
CA SER A 157 1.25 5.81 4.30
C SER A 157 0.09 5.17 3.52
N LEU A 158 -0.10 5.57 2.26
CA LEU A 158 -1.15 5.11 1.35
C LEU A 158 -0.66 4.04 0.35
N TYR A 159 0.53 3.53 0.52
CA TYR A 159 1.07 2.42 -0.25
C TYR A 159 0.93 1.12 0.54
N PHE A 160 0.28 0.10 -0.04
CA PHE A 160 -0.18 -1.11 0.66
C PHE A 160 0.29 -2.42 0.01
N PRO A 161 1.56 -2.58 -0.32
CA PRO A 161 2.07 -3.81 -0.89
C PRO A 161 2.02 -4.96 0.14
N ASP A 162 2.18 -6.18 -0.33
CA ASP A 162 2.26 -7.38 0.52
C ASP A 162 3.43 -7.33 1.49
N VAL A 163 4.55 -6.79 1.03
CA VAL A 163 5.72 -6.47 1.85
C VAL A 163 6.06 -5.01 1.65
N ARG A 164 6.10 -4.24 2.73
CA ARG A 164 6.38 -2.81 2.71
C ARG A 164 7.70 -2.50 3.38
N LEU A 165 8.53 -1.71 2.70
CA LEU A 165 9.76 -1.18 3.26
C LEU A 165 9.50 0.17 3.94
N LYS A 166 9.96 0.28 5.17
CA LYS A 166 9.98 1.47 6.02
C LYS A 166 11.35 1.54 6.72
N THR A 167 11.43 2.13 7.91
CA THR A 167 12.57 1.94 8.84
C THR A 167 12.65 0.49 9.36
N TYR A 168 11.75 -0.36 8.92
CA TYR A 168 11.68 -1.80 9.11
C TYR A 168 10.97 -2.42 7.92
N ILE A 169 11.04 -3.75 7.77
CA ILE A 169 10.30 -4.49 6.74
C ILE A 169 9.00 -5.00 7.37
N GLU A 170 7.87 -4.68 6.76
CA GLU A 170 6.55 -5.06 7.22
C GLU A 170 5.92 -6.07 6.27
N ILE A 171 5.75 -7.31 6.71
CA ILE A 171 5.02 -8.36 5.98
C ILE A 171 3.54 -8.27 6.35
N ARG A 172 2.65 -8.20 5.35
CA ARG A 172 1.26 -7.74 5.53
C ARG A 172 0.20 -8.68 4.97
N ASN A 173 0.59 -9.71 4.27
CA ASN A 173 -0.28 -10.54 3.44
C ASN A 173 -0.95 -11.73 4.15
N HIS A 174 -0.76 -11.87 5.47
CA HIS A 174 -1.39 -12.94 6.25
C HIS A 174 -2.84 -12.64 6.60
N ASP A 175 -3.68 -13.68 6.59
CA ASP A 175 -4.96 -13.63 7.28
C ASP A 175 -4.75 -13.62 8.81
N ASN A 176 -5.75 -13.16 9.54
CA ASN A 176 -5.80 -13.32 11.00
C ASN A 176 -6.11 -14.78 11.34
N GLN A 177 -5.41 -15.31 12.32
CA GLN A 177 -5.58 -16.69 12.83
C GLN A 177 -6.49 -16.73 14.04
#